data_0617c54b7a0d33e9f5ef5840f4a879ba
#
_entry.id   0617c54b7a0d33e9f5ef5840f4a879ba
#
_cell.length_a   1.000
_cell.length_b   1.000
_cell.length_c   1.000
_cell.angle_alpha   90.00
_cell.angle_beta   90.00
_cell.angle_gamma   90.00
#
_symmetry.space_group_name_H-M   'P 1'
#
loop_
_entity.id
_entity.type
_entity.pdbx_description
1 polymer ?
#
loop_
_entity_poly.entity_id
_entity_poly.type
_entity_poly.pdbx_seq_one_letter_code
_entity_poly.pdbx_strand_id
1 'polypeptide(L)'
;MIILCFIAFLVAVVIIAVAIAKIQGSKFNTKVQAYSDKHVHKVLVNYVYNFIAIDINSQELTYITPKKQIEFTLDQIAEVKIVEKEAPGTSDPGGPEEYKVDVLIVLRDHPVKTIKINCVHSAPRGSLLYDSGCNVARAIDDAMVKAKNGII
;
A
#
# COMPACT_ATOMS: atom_id res chain seq x y z
N MET A 1 -11.78 -38.95 13.74
CA MET A 1 -12.72 -38.19 12.89
C MET A 1 -12.58 -36.68 13.05
N ILE A 2 -12.54 -36.10 14.26
CA ILE A 2 -12.44 -34.64 14.52
C ILE A 2 -11.16 -34.05 13.94
N ILE A 3 -9.99 -34.68 14.11
CA ILE A 3 -8.69 -34.21 13.62
C ILE A 3 -8.68 -34.11 12.09
N LEU A 4 -9.29 -35.07 11.38
CA LEU A 4 -9.35 -35.07 9.92
C LEU A 4 -10.20 -33.93 9.38
N CYS A 5 -11.33 -33.62 10.04
CA CYS A 5 -12.18 -32.48 9.71
C CYS A 5 -11.46 -31.14 9.93
N PHE A 6 -10.66 -31.05 11.00
CA PHE A 6 -9.88 -29.82 11.28
C PHE A 6 -8.78 -29.59 10.24
N ILE A 7 -8.05 -30.66 9.86
CA ILE A 7 -7.04 -30.55 8.79
C ILE A 7 -7.68 -30.16 7.46
N ALA A 8 -8.80 -30.80 7.08
CA ALA A 8 -9.52 -30.46 5.86
C ALA A 8 -10.00 -29.00 5.85
N PHE A 9 -10.47 -28.49 6.99
CA PHE A 9 -10.86 -27.09 7.14
C PHE A 9 -9.67 -26.14 6.95
N LEU A 10 -8.51 -26.42 7.59
CA LEU A 10 -7.30 -25.60 7.44
C LEU A 10 -6.81 -25.57 5.98
N VAL A 11 -6.81 -26.72 5.31
CA VAL A 11 -6.42 -26.81 3.89
C VAL A 11 -7.38 -25.97 3.01
N ALA A 12 -8.69 -26.04 3.26
CA ALA A 12 -9.67 -25.25 2.53
C ALA A 12 -9.45 -23.74 2.73
N VAL A 13 -9.18 -23.30 3.95
CA VAL A 13 -8.89 -21.88 4.26
C VAL A 13 -7.64 -21.39 3.51
N VAL A 14 -6.57 -22.20 3.48
CA VAL A 14 -5.33 -21.86 2.75
C VAL A 14 -5.59 -21.77 1.25
N ILE A 15 -6.33 -22.71 0.66
CA ILE A 15 -6.67 -22.69 -0.77
C ILE A 15 -7.47 -21.41 -1.11
N ILE A 16 -8.46 -21.06 -0.29
CA ILE A 16 -9.27 -19.87 -0.49
C ILE A 16 -8.40 -18.61 -0.40
N ALA A 17 -7.51 -18.51 0.60
CA ALA A 17 -6.62 -17.37 0.76
C ALA A 17 -5.68 -17.19 -0.45
N VAL A 18 -5.10 -18.28 -0.97
CA VAL A 18 -4.24 -18.28 -2.16
C VAL A 18 -5.04 -17.86 -3.41
N ALA A 19 -6.26 -18.36 -3.56
CA ALA A 19 -7.13 -17.99 -4.68
C ALA A 19 -7.48 -16.50 -4.66
N ILE A 20 -7.83 -15.95 -3.49
CA ILE A 20 -8.11 -14.53 -3.31
C ILE A 20 -6.87 -13.67 -3.64
N ALA A 21 -5.70 -14.05 -3.14
CA ALA A 21 -4.45 -13.34 -3.42
C ALA A 21 -4.13 -13.33 -4.93
N LYS A 22 -4.31 -14.47 -5.60
CA LYS A 22 -4.10 -14.59 -7.06
C LYS A 22 -5.08 -13.71 -7.86
N ILE A 23 -6.35 -13.68 -7.47
CA ILE A 23 -7.36 -12.83 -8.13
C ILE A 23 -7.03 -11.34 -7.92
N GLN A 24 -6.64 -10.95 -6.72
CA GLN A 24 -6.26 -9.56 -6.42
C GLN A 24 -5.02 -9.15 -7.21
N GLY A 25 -3.99 -10.01 -7.25
CA GLY A 25 -2.78 -9.77 -8.05
C GLY A 25 -3.08 -9.64 -9.54
N SER A 26 -3.92 -10.51 -10.09
CA SER A 26 -4.33 -10.42 -11.50
C SER A 26 -5.07 -9.11 -11.79
N LYS A 27 -6.05 -8.73 -10.97
CA LYS A 27 -6.79 -7.46 -11.13
C LYS A 27 -5.87 -6.24 -11.03
N PHE A 28 -4.92 -6.27 -10.12
CA PHE A 28 -3.93 -5.19 -9.97
C PHE A 28 -3.06 -5.07 -11.23
N ASN A 29 -2.45 -6.17 -11.65
CA ASN A 29 -1.57 -6.17 -12.83
C ASN A 29 -2.31 -5.74 -14.10
N THR A 30 -3.56 -6.20 -14.30
CA THR A 30 -4.38 -5.76 -15.44
C THR A 30 -4.61 -4.26 -15.45
N LYS A 31 -4.91 -3.65 -14.29
CA LYS A 31 -5.11 -2.20 -14.18
C LYS A 31 -3.82 -1.41 -14.43
N VAL A 32 -2.71 -1.86 -13.86
CA VAL A 32 -1.39 -1.23 -14.06
C VAL A 32 -0.99 -1.32 -15.52
N GLN A 33 -1.15 -2.48 -16.15
CA GLN A 33 -0.85 -2.65 -17.57
C GLN A 33 -1.73 -1.75 -18.44
N ALA A 34 -3.04 -1.72 -18.20
CA ALA A 34 -3.96 -0.87 -18.95
C ALA A 34 -3.64 0.63 -18.81
N TYR A 35 -3.12 1.07 -17.67
CA TYR A 35 -2.61 2.42 -17.49
C TYR A 35 -1.32 2.62 -18.29
N SER A 36 -0.37 1.72 -18.14
CA SER A 36 0.94 1.78 -18.80
C SER A 36 0.86 1.79 -20.33
N ASP A 37 -0.12 1.08 -20.90
CA ASP A 37 -0.35 1.04 -22.33
C ASP A 37 -0.89 2.37 -22.90
N LYS A 38 -1.49 3.21 -22.06
CA LYS A 38 -2.15 4.45 -22.46
C LYS A 38 -1.35 5.73 -22.16
N HIS A 39 -0.42 5.65 -21.21
CA HIS A 39 0.25 6.84 -20.67
C HIS A 39 1.76 6.70 -20.71
N VAL A 40 2.45 7.75 -21.12
CA VAL A 40 3.90 7.89 -20.91
C VAL A 40 4.10 8.37 -19.47
N HIS A 41 4.55 7.48 -18.61
CA HIS A 41 4.52 7.72 -17.16
C HIS A 41 5.86 7.42 -16.47
N LYS A 42 6.05 8.06 -15.31
CA LYS A 42 7.11 7.74 -14.36
C LYS A 42 6.49 7.11 -13.11
N VAL A 43 6.98 5.94 -12.74
CA VAL A 43 6.53 5.25 -11.53
C VAL A 43 7.18 5.90 -10.31
N LEU A 44 6.36 6.32 -9.35
CA LEU A 44 6.78 6.89 -8.07
C LEU A 44 6.72 5.86 -6.94
N VAL A 45 5.69 5.01 -6.95
CA VAL A 45 5.48 3.97 -5.94
C VAL A 45 5.03 2.68 -6.64
N ASN A 46 5.68 1.57 -6.30
CA ASN A 46 5.22 0.23 -6.65
C ASN A 46 5.50 -0.71 -5.48
N TYR A 47 4.52 -0.86 -4.59
CA TYR A 47 4.68 -1.61 -3.35
C TYR A 47 3.37 -2.29 -2.94
N VAL A 48 3.39 -3.62 -2.81
CA VAL A 48 2.30 -4.48 -2.29
C VAL A 48 0.91 -4.03 -2.77
N TYR A 49 0.64 -4.15 -4.08
CA TYR A 49 -0.61 -3.72 -4.71
C TYR A 49 -0.95 -2.23 -4.56
N ASN A 50 0.05 -1.38 -4.31
CA ASN A 50 -0.06 0.06 -4.38
C ASN A 50 0.85 0.56 -5.48
N PHE A 51 0.28 1.18 -6.50
CA PHE A 51 1.01 1.77 -7.62
C PHE A 51 0.64 3.24 -7.73
N ILE A 52 1.64 4.12 -7.74
CA ILE A 52 1.46 5.54 -8.05
C ILE A 52 2.40 5.88 -9.18
N ALA A 53 1.87 6.45 -10.22
CA ALA A 53 2.63 6.99 -11.33
C ALA A 53 2.16 8.40 -11.69
N ILE A 54 3.07 9.19 -12.25
CA ILE A 54 2.77 10.48 -12.84
C ILE A 54 2.82 10.35 -14.37
N ASP A 55 1.79 10.79 -15.05
CA ASP A 55 1.80 10.95 -16.50
C ASP A 55 2.68 12.15 -16.86
N ILE A 56 3.65 11.94 -17.73
CA ILE A 56 4.64 12.98 -18.11
C ILE A 56 3.99 14.10 -18.91
N ASN A 57 2.95 13.81 -19.66
CA ASN A 57 2.29 14.77 -20.55
C ASN A 57 1.26 15.63 -19.81
N SER A 58 0.39 14.99 -19.01
CA SER A 58 -0.67 15.70 -18.30
C SER A 58 -0.26 16.18 -16.90
N GLN A 59 0.84 15.66 -16.34
CA GLN A 59 1.28 15.91 -14.97
C GLN A 59 0.26 15.44 -13.91
N GLU A 60 -0.64 14.52 -14.29
CA GLU A 60 -1.61 13.90 -13.41
C GLU A 60 -1.02 12.65 -12.75
N LEU A 61 -1.34 12.46 -11.48
CA LEU A 61 -0.99 11.26 -10.74
C LEU A 61 -2.15 10.27 -10.75
N THR A 62 -1.80 9.01 -10.92
CA THR A 62 -2.77 7.92 -10.80
C THR A 62 -2.32 6.95 -9.70
N TYR A 63 -3.19 6.74 -8.72
CA TYR A 63 -3.04 5.70 -7.70
C TYR A 63 -3.91 4.49 -8.02
N ILE A 64 -3.30 3.33 -8.16
CA ILE A 64 -3.95 2.08 -8.54
C ILE A 64 -3.79 1.04 -7.43
N THR A 65 -4.90 0.39 -7.09
CA THR A 65 -4.95 -0.81 -6.25
C THR A 65 -5.87 -1.85 -6.91
N PRO A 66 -5.92 -3.10 -6.43
CA PRO A 66 -6.88 -4.09 -6.94
C PRO A 66 -8.34 -3.61 -6.88
N LYS A 67 -8.68 -2.78 -5.88
CA LYS A 67 -10.06 -2.35 -5.61
C LYS A 67 -10.42 -1.03 -6.28
N LYS A 68 -9.48 -0.08 -6.40
CA LYS A 68 -9.77 1.29 -6.85
C LYS A 68 -8.65 1.88 -7.70
N GLN A 69 -9.01 2.87 -8.48
CA GLN A 69 -8.11 3.80 -9.16
C GLN A 69 -8.54 5.22 -8.79
N ILE A 70 -7.59 6.09 -8.49
CA ILE A 70 -7.81 7.48 -8.08
C ILE A 70 -6.84 8.32 -8.89
N GLU A 71 -7.36 9.34 -9.55
CA GLU A 71 -6.59 10.33 -10.31
C GLU A 71 -6.58 11.64 -9.51
N PHE A 72 -5.44 12.28 -9.39
CA PHE A 72 -5.26 13.53 -8.67
C PHE A 72 -4.05 14.28 -9.21
N THR A 73 -3.92 15.56 -8.89
CA THR A 73 -2.82 16.41 -9.36
C THR A 73 -1.84 16.74 -8.22
N LEU A 74 -0.64 17.20 -8.56
CA LEU A 74 0.40 17.53 -7.57
C LEU A 74 -0.05 18.63 -6.60
N ASP A 75 -0.78 19.62 -7.09
CA ASP A 75 -1.30 20.72 -6.28
C ASP A 75 -2.40 20.29 -5.30
N GLN A 76 -3.08 19.18 -5.56
CA GLN A 76 -4.03 18.58 -4.62
C GLN A 76 -3.37 17.88 -3.45
N ILE A 77 -2.07 17.60 -3.48
CA ILE A 77 -1.36 17.03 -2.34
C ILE A 77 -1.17 18.11 -1.27
N ALA A 78 -1.97 18.04 -0.22
CA ALA A 78 -1.81 18.93 0.92
C ALA A 78 -0.60 18.55 1.76
N GLU A 79 -0.49 17.27 2.11
CA GLU A 79 0.53 16.74 3.01
C GLU A 79 0.85 15.28 2.66
N VAL A 80 2.10 14.89 2.86
CA VAL A 80 2.53 13.47 2.92
C VAL A 80 3.14 13.25 4.29
N LYS A 81 2.75 12.18 4.97
CA LYS A 81 3.25 11.87 6.32
C LYS A 81 3.31 10.38 6.60
N ILE A 82 4.32 10.00 7.37
CA ILE A 82 4.44 8.66 7.95
C ILE A 82 3.75 8.66 9.31
N VAL A 83 2.86 7.70 9.52
CA VAL A 83 2.12 7.53 10.78
C VAL A 83 2.41 6.16 11.34
N GLU A 84 2.95 6.14 12.55
CA GLU A 84 3.14 4.95 13.35
C GLU A 84 2.07 4.88 14.43
N LYS A 85 1.51 3.70 14.65
CA LYS A 85 0.53 3.41 15.70
C LYS A 85 0.76 2.02 16.26
N GLU A 86 0.41 1.81 17.53
CA GLU A 86 0.30 0.46 18.08
C GLU A 86 -0.69 -0.37 17.25
N ALA A 87 -0.33 -1.63 16.98
CA ALA A 87 -1.21 -2.55 16.27
C ALA A 87 -2.27 -3.09 17.25
N PRO A 88 -3.56 -2.96 16.94
CA PRO A 88 -4.61 -3.38 17.85
C PRO A 88 -4.63 -4.90 18.03
N GLY A 89 -4.62 -5.36 19.27
CA GLY A 89 -4.96 -6.75 19.63
C GLY A 89 -3.86 -7.79 19.45
N THR A 90 -2.60 -7.38 19.28
CA THR A 90 -1.48 -8.32 19.07
C THR A 90 -0.63 -8.58 20.31
N SER A 91 -0.85 -7.84 21.40
CA SER A 91 -0.09 -8.07 22.65
C SER A 91 -0.65 -9.26 23.41
N ASP A 92 0.00 -10.42 23.27
CA ASP A 92 -0.08 -11.43 24.34
C ASP A 92 0.38 -10.80 25.66
N PRO A 93 -0.24 -11.11 26.80
CA PRO A 93 0.21 -10.58 28.10
C PRO A 93 1.71 -10.91 28.30
N GLY A 94 2.58 -9.87 28.18
CA GLY A 94 4.04 -10.02 28.29
C GLY A 94 4.78 -10.22 26.97
N GLY A 95 4.11 -10.16 25.82
CA GLY A 95 4.74 -10.12 24.51
C GLY A 95 5.27 -8.71 24.14
N PRO A 96 6.15 -8.60 23.13
CA PRO A 96 6.62 -7.29 22.67
C PRO A 96 5.45 -6.52 22.03
N GLU A 97 5.43 -5.21 22.26
CA GLU A 97 4.49 -4.31 21.57
C GLU A 97 4.71 -4.34 20.06
N GLU A 98 3.64 -4.49 19.30
CA GLU A 98 3.68 -4.46 17.85
C GLU A 98 3.18 -3.12 17.31
N TYR A 99 3.76 -2.69 16.21
CA TYR A 99 3.48 -1.40 15.59
C TYR A 99 3.07 -1.57 14.13
N LYS A 100 2.22 -0.66 13.70
CA LYS A 100 1.78 -0.48 12.33
C LYS A 100 2.35 0.81 11.78
N VAL A 101 2.85 0.78 10.54
CA VAL A 101 3.37 1.97 9.85
C VAL A 101 2.62 2.17 8.55
N ASP A 102 2.03 3.35 8.41
CA ASP A 102 1.30 3.78 7.22
C ASP A 102 1.92 5.06 6.64
N VAL A 103 1.94 5.17 5.31
CA VAL A 103 2.11 6.47 4.64
C VAL A 103 0.73 7.01 4.28
N LEU A 104 0.48 8.25 4.67
CA LEU A 104 -0.75 8.98 4.37
C LEU A 104 -0.45 10.11 3.39
N ILE A 105 -1.10 10.09 2.22
CA ILE A 105 -1.11 11.20 1.27
C ILE A 105 -2.46 11.90 1.44
N VAL A 106 -2.43 13.09 2.03
CA VAL A 106 -3.64 13.89 2.27
C VAL A 106 -3.90 14.75 1.04
N LEU A 107 -5.12 14.66 0.50
CA LEU A 107 -5.55 15.44 -0.66
C LEU A 107 -6.50 16.55 -0.21
N ARG A 108 -6.31 17.75 -0.78
CA ARG A 108 -7.25 18.87 -0.70
C ARG A 108 -8.09 18.94 -1.99
N ASP A 109 -9.28 19.49 -1.87
CA ASP A 109 -10.19 19.72 -3.00
C ASP A 109 -10.44 18.47 -3.88
N HIS A 110 -10.40 17.28 -3.25
CA HIS A 110 -10.61 16.00 -3.89
C HIS A 110 -11.65 15.17 -3.11
N PRO A 111 -12.52 14.37 -3.79
CA PRO A 111 -13.50 13.50 -3.12
C PRO A 111 -12.87 12.51 -2.16
N VAL A 112 -11.73 11.95 -2.54
CA VAL A 112 -10.90 11.11 -1.64
C VAL A 112 -9.98 12.01 -0.85
N LYS A 113 -10.21 12.11 0.47
CA LYS A 113 -9.42 12.99 1.35
C LYS A 113 -8.04 12.42 1.69
N THR A 114 -7.88 11.10 1.69
CA THR A 114 -6.62 10.46 2.09
C THR A 114 -6.39 9.17 1.34
N ILE A 115 -5.20 9.05 0.76
CA ILE A 115 -4.66 7.79 0.25
C ILE A 115 -3.78 7.21 1.35
N LYS A 116 -4.02 5.95 1.71
CA LYS A 116 -3.29 5.25 2.76
C LYS A 116 -2.55 4.05 2.17
N ILE A 117 -1.24 4.00 2.39
CA ILE A 117 -0.36 2.90 2.01
C ILE A 117 0.17 2.26 3.28
N ASN A 118 -0.17 0.99 3.52
CA ASN A 118 0.31 0.26 4.68
C ASN A 118 1.70 -0.33 4.37
N CYS A 119 2.71 0.06 5.14
CA CYS A 119 4.10 -0.38 5.00
C CYS A 119 4.48 -1.45 6.04
N VAL A 120 3.92 -1.36 7.25
CA VAL A 120 4.01 -2.38 8.30
C VAL A 120 2.61 -2.65 8.81
N HIS A 121 2.17 -3.91 8.73
CA HIS A 121 0.84 -4.26 9.23
C HIS A 121 0.83 -4.48 10.72
N SER A 122 1.78 -5.26 11.22
CA SER A 122 2.01 -5.51 12.64
C SER A 122 3.41 -6.13 12.80
N ALA A 123 4.30 -5.45 13.52
CA ALA A 123 5.63 -5.97 13.83
C ALA A 123 6.24 -5.25 15.05
N PRO A 124 7.05 -5.94 15.87
CA PRO A 124 7.82 -5.32 16.94
C PRO A 124 8.86 -4.35 16.37
N ARG A 125 9.11 -3.23 17.05
CA ARG A 125 10.20 -2.32 16.73
C ARG A 125 11.55 -3.04 16.75
N GLY A 126 12.42 -2.72 15.76
CA GLY A 126 13.73 -3.35 15.61
C GLY A 126 13.69 -4.76 15.01
N SER A 127 12.54 -5.29 14.63
CA SER A 127 12.46 -6.49 13.80
C SER A 127 12.78 -6.15 12.34
N LEU A 128 13.32 -7.13 11.59
CA LEU A 128 13.60 -6.96 10.15
C LEU A 128 12.37 -6.52 9.35
N LEU A 129 11.19 -7.00 9.70
CA LEU A 129 9.94 -6.64 9.04
C LEU A 129 9.57 -5.18 9.32
N TYR A 130 9.72 -4.72 10.57
CA TYR A 130 9.48 -3.35 10.96
C TYR A 130 10.45 -2.38 10.26
N ASP A 131 11.76 -2.67 10.33
CA ASP A 131 12.81 -1.82 9.76
C ASP A 131 12.70 -1.73 8.23
N SER A 132 12.43 -2.86 7.57
CA SER A 132 12.19 -2.91 6.12
C SER A 132 10.96 -2.07 5.73
N GLY A 133 9.85 -2.19 6.47
CA GLY A 133 8.65 -1.42 6.23
C GLY A 133 8.84 0.08 6.46
N CYS A 134 9.60 0.48 7.49
CA CYS A 134 9.97 1.88 7.73
C CYS A 134 10.83 2.46 6.60
N ASN A 135 11.76 1.67 6.06
CA ASN A 135 12.57 2.10 4.90
C ASN A 135 11.70 2.31 3.65
N VAL A 136 10.74 1.42 3.40
CA VAL A 136 9.76 1.60 2.32
C VAL A 136 8.91 2.85 2.55
N ALA A 137 8.43 3.09 3.78
CA ALA A 137 7.64 4.28 4.10
C ALA A 137 8.40 5.57 3.81
N ARG A 138 9.69 5.65 4.19
CA ARG A 138 10.55 6.80 3.88
C ARG A 138 10.77 6.97 2.37
N ALA A 139 11.00 5.88 1.64
CA ALA A 139 11.18 5.93 0.19
C ALA A 139 9.92 6.45 -0.52
N ILE A 140 8.72 6.06 -0.06
CA ILE A 140 7.45 6.57 -0.58
C ILE A 140 7.29 8.06 -0.27
N ASP A 141 7.53 8.46 0.98
CA ASP A 141 7.46 9.86 1.42
C ASP A 141 8.39 10.74 0.58
N ASP A 142 9.65 10.36 0.45
CA ASP A 142 10.66 11.05 -0.35
C ASP A 142 10.24 11.18 -1.83
N ALA A 143 9.71 10.10 -2.43
CA ALA A 143 9.25 10.12 -3.81
C ALA A 143 8.10 11.10 -4.01
N MET A 144 7.12 11.11 -3.10
CA MET A 144 5.96 11.99 -3.17
C MET A 144 6.32 13.45 -2.88
N VAL A 145 7.23 13.71 -1.94
CA VAL A 145 7.73 15.06 -1.65
C VAL A 145 8.53 15.63 -2.83
N LYS A 146 9.39 14.81 -3.46
CA LYS A 146 10.12 15.21 -4.68
C LYS A 146 9.18 15.53 -5.82
N ALA A 147 8.16 14.68 -6.03
CA ALA A 147 7.13 14.92 -7.04
C ALA A 147 6.43 16.26 -6.82
N LYS A 148 5.97 16.50 -5.58
CA LYS A 148 5.30 17.76 -5.20
C LYS A 148 6.17 19.00 -5.44
N ASN A 149 7.48 18.87 -5.26
CA ASN A 149 8.44 19.98 -5.44
C ASN A 149 8.96 20.12 -6.89
N GLY A 150 8.41 19.35 -7.84
CA GLY A 150 8.82 19.40 -9.24
C GLY A 150 10.22 18.86 -9.52
N ILE A 151 10.76 18.03 -8.61
CA ILE A 151 12.08 17.39 -8.71
C ILE A 151 11.90 15.97 -9.25
N ILE A 152 11.25 15.83 -10.41
CA ILE A 152 10.98 14.51 -11.02
C ILE A 152 11.84 14.34 -12.27
#